data_62e20549b8e7a9a9bd7be97f97fc4205
#
_entry.id   62e20549b8e7a9a9bd7be97f97fc4205
#
_cell.length_a   1.000
_cell.length_b   1.000
_cell.length_c   1.000
_cell.angle_alpha   90.00
_cell.angle_beta   90.00
_cell.angle_gamma   90.00
#
_symmetry.space_group_name_H-M   'P 1'
#
loop_
_entity.id
_entity.type
_entity.pdbx_description
1 polymer ?
#
loop_
_entity_poly.entity_id
_entity_poly.type
_entity_poly.pdbx_seq_one_letter_code
_entity_poly.pdbx_strand_id
1 'polypeptide(L)'
;MEAGRHHLPPAFDALEEEAVGLGARVARARLHGARGLWDPAARTIWIEAAYSDAWAAPVLAHELEHVRRGDAGPQLLGVGRMIDERVSRRFIAPCQYARAESLVGPAPALIAEELDLPAWVVEAWQRQARRGGARAQHVGVLVPQPPH
;
A
#
# COMPACT_ATOMS: atom_id res chain seq x y z
N MET A 1 27.34 -6.56 -13.27
CA MET A 1 26.10 -5.90 -13.64
C MET A 1 24.97 -6.49 -12.82
N GLU A 2 24.58 -5.83 -11.75
CA GLU A 2 23.42 -6.28 -11.01
C GLU A 2 22.18 -5.95 -11.83
N ALA A 3 21.57 -6.99 -12.41
CA ALA A 3 20.23 -6.88 -12.90
C ALA A 3 19.38 -6.36 -11.74
N GLY A 4 18.77 -5.19 -11.92
CA GLY A 4 17.98 -4.57 -10.88
C GLY A 4 17.07 -5.63 -10.25
N ARG A 5 17.15 -5.74 -8.94
CA ARG A 5 16.26 -6.63 -8.22
C ARG A 5 14.84 -6.21 -8.58
N HIS A 6 14.16 -7.06 -9.31
CA HIS A 6 12.74 -6.83 -9.59
C HIS A 6 12.05 -6.74 -8.25
N HIS A 7 11.47 -5.58 -7.96
CA HIS A 7 10.65 -5.43 -6.77
C HIS A 7 9.44 -6.35 -6.92
N LEU A 8 9.42 -7.41 -6.15
CA LEU A 8 8.26 -8.28 -6.07
C LEU A 8 7.40 -7.82 -4.90
N PRO A 9 6.15 -7.46 -5.14
CA PRO A 9 5.23 -7.14 -4.05
C PRO A 9 5.02 -8.38 -3.17
N PRO A 10 4.69 -8.20 -1.88
CA PRO A 10 4.39 -9.34 -1.01
C PRO A 10 3.25 -10.17 -1.58
N ALA A 11 3.46 -11.48 -1.64
CA ALA A 11 2.41 -12.41 -2.04
C ALA A 11 1.39 -12.58 -0.92
N PHE A 12 0.15 -12.88 -1.29
CA PHE A 12 -0.92 -13.12 -0.31
C PHE A 12 -0.54 -14.19 0.70
N ASP A 13 0.02 -15.31 0.25
CA ASP A 13 0.43 -16.43 1.11
C ASP A 13 1.48 -16.01 2.14
N ALA A 14 2.45 -15.19 1.75
CA ALA A 14 3.47 -14.69 2.67
C ALA A 14 2.85 -13.78 3.74
N LEU A 15 1.86 -12.98 3.37
CA LEU A 15 1.15 -12.12 4.30
C LEU A 15 0.25 -12.93 5.25
N GLU A 16 -0.34 -14.03 4.79
CA GLU A 16 -1.06 -14.96 5.67
C GLU A 16 -0.14 -15.56 6.73
N GLU A 17 1.08 -15.92 6.34
CA GLU A 17 2.10 -16.42 7.28
C GLU A 17 2.47 -15.36 8.31
N GLU A 18 2.62 -14.10 7.90
CA GLU A 18 2.82 -12.97 8.83
C GLU A 18 1.67 -12.88 9.83
N ALA A 19 0.43 -13.03 9.36
CA ALA A 19 -0.76 -12.98 10.23
C ALA A 19 -0.71 -14.09 11.28
N VAL A 20 -0.40 -15.31 10.88
CA VAL A 20 -0.25 -16.46 11.79
C VAL A 20 0.81 -16.18 12.84
N GLY A 21 1.95 -15.62 12.43
CA GLY A 21 3.03 -15.22 13.34
C GLY A 21 2.61 -14.18 14.36
N LEU A 22 1.62 -13.35 14.04
CA LEU A 22 1.04 -12.34 14.94
C LEU A 22 -0.15 -12.88 15.73
N GLY A 23 -0.49 -14.16 15.59
CA GLY A 23 -1.62 -14.78 16.27
C GLY A 23 -2.98 -14.42 15.67
N ALA A 24 -3.01 -14.06 14.39
CA ALA A 24 -4.23 -13.69 13.69
C ALA A 24 -4.58 -14.73 12.62
N ARG A 25 -5.86 -14.85 12.32
CA ARG A 25 -6.38 -15.66 11.21
C ARG A 25 -6.84 -14.77 10.07
N VAL A 26 -6.78 -15.28 8.86
CA VAL A 26 -7.30 -14.59 7.66
C VAL A 26 -8.49 -15.39 7.14
N ALA A 27 -9.60 -14.72 6.92
CA ALA A 27 -10.81 -15.31 6.39
C ALA A 27 -11.43 -14.43 5.31
N ARG A 28 -12.21 -15.03 4.44
CA ARG A 28 -12.92 -14.34 3.36
C ARG A 28 -14.40 -14.25 3.68
N ALA A 29 -14.99 -13.09 3.42
CA ALA A 29 -16.44 -12.89 3.57
C ALA A 29 -16.88 -11.73 2.67
N ARG A 30 -18.17 -11.66 2.39
CA ARG A 30 -18.75 -10.47 1.76
C ARG A 30 -18.85 -9.37 2.82
N LEU A 31 -18.15 -8.26 2.56
CA LEU A 31 -18.04 -7.17 3.54
C LEU A 31 -18.91 -5.95 3.20
N HIS A 32 -19.73 -6.05 2.16
CA HIS A 32 -20.74 -5.03 1.78
C HIS A 32 -20.17 -3.60 1.71
N GLY A 33 -19.08 -3.43 0.95
CA GLY A 33 -18.43 -2.15 0.72
C GLY A 33 -17.14 -1.93 1.48
N ALA A 34 -16.86 -2.69 2.54
CA ALA A 34 -15.55 -2.69 3.18
C ALA A 34 -14.57 -3.57 2.41
N ARG A 35 -13.31 -3.18 2.35
CA ARG A 35 -12.24 -3.96 1.72
C ARG A 35 -11.77 -5.08 2.63
N GLY A 36 -11.56 -4.75 3.89
CA GLY A 36 -11.09 -5.64 4.93
C GLY A 36 -11.49 -5.14 6.30
N LEU A 37 -11.33 -5.99 7.30
CA LEU A 37 -11.69 -5.68 8.68
C LEU A 37 -10.83 -6.50 9.62
N TRP A 38 -10.16 -5.84 10.55
CA TRP A 38 -9.53 -6.49 11.68
C TRP A 38 -10.51 -6.60 12.85
N ASP A 39 -10.79 -7.82 13.28
CA ASP A 39 -11.60 -8.12 14.46
C ASP A 39 -10.67 -8.59 15.59
N PRO A 40 -10.33 -7.70 16.55
CA PRO A 40 -9.41 -8.06 17.63
C PRO A 40 -9.97 -9.13 18.56
N ALA A 41 -11.27 -9.14 18.81
CA ALA A 41 -11.90 -10.11 19.72
C ALA A 41 -11.79 -11.53 19.15
N ALA A 42 -12.05 -11.70 17.87
CA ALA A 42 -11.92 -12.99 17.19
C ALA A 42 -10.51 -13.24 16.67
N ARG A 43 -9.60 -12.26 16.78
CA ARG A 43 -8.25 -12.28 16.17
C ARG A 43 -8.29 -12.74 14.72
N THR A 44 -9.21 -12.17 13.98
CA THR A 44 -9.45 -12.54 12.59
C THR A 44 -9.41 -11.31 11.71
N ILE A 45 -8.68 -11.41 10.61
CA ILE A 45 -8.68 -10.44 9.53
C ILE A 45 -9.66 -10.94 8.47
N TRP A 46 -10.70 -10.18 8.23
CA TRP A 46 -11.68 -10.46 7.18
C TRP A 46 -11.31 -9.70 5.92
N ILE A 47 -11.36 -10.38 4.78
CA ILE A 47 -11.07 -9.76 3.48
C ILE A 47 -12.25 -10.01 2.54
N GLU A 48 -12.59 -9.01 1.74
CA GLU A 48 -13.67 -9.10 0.76
C GLU A 48 -13.50 -10.33 -0.14
N ALA A 49 -14.49 -11.20 -0.15
CA ALA A 49 -14.43 -12.46 -0.86
C ALA A 49 -14.33 -12.31 -2.39
N ALA A 50 -14.80 -11.20 -2.94
CA ALA A 50 -14.77 -10.95 -4.38
C ALA A 50 -13.37 -10.64 -4.91
N TYR A 51 -12.40 -10.31 -4.05
CA TYR A 51 -11.06 -9.92 -4.49
C TYR A 51 -10.22 -11.13 -4.86
N SER A 52 -9.46 -11.01 -5.96
CA SER A 52 -8.37 -11.95 -6.27
C SER A 52 -7.28 -11.85 -5.21
N ASP A 53 -6.39 -12.82 -5.16
CA ASP A 53 -5.26 -12.77 -4.24
C ASP A 53 -4.37 -11.55 -4.46
N ALA A 54 -4.16 -11.14 -5.71
CA ALA A 54 -3.40 -9.94 -6.05
C ALA A 54 -4.04 -8.66 -5.48
N TRP A 55 -5.37 -8.58 -5.52
CA TRP A 55 -6.12 -7.45 -4.98
C TRP A 55 -6.28 -7.53 -3.46
N ALA A 56 -6.38 -8.73 -2.92
CA ALA A 56 -6.50 -8.97 -1.48
C ALA A 56 -5.19 -8.73 -0.73
N ALA A 57 -4.05 -8.95 -1.36
CA ALA A 57 -2.75 -8.81 -0.70
C ALA A 57 -2.52 -7.42 -0.09
N PRO A 58 -2.73 -6.30 -0.79
CA PRO A 58 -2.56 -4.99 -0.16
C PRO A 58 -3.59 -4.72 0.95
N VAL A 59 -4.80 -5.28 0.85
CA VAL A 59 -5.80 -5.18 1.93
C VAL A 59 -5.31 -5.92 3.18
N LEU A 60 -4.79 -7.12 3.00
CA LEU A 60 -4.22 -7.90 4.11
C LEU A 60 -3.03 -7.16 4.75
N ALA A 61 -2.15 -6.57 3.94
CA ALA A 61 -1.05 -5.77 4.46
C ALA A 61 -1.54 -4.58 5.28
N HIS A 62 -2.62 -3.93 4.85
CA HIS A 62 -3.25 -2.83 5.59
C HIS A 62 -3.75 -3.31 6.97
N GLU A 63 -4.50 -4.41 7.00
CA GLU A 63 -5.05 -4.94 8.25
C GLU A 63 -3.94 -5.46 9.19
N LEU A 64 -2.86 -6.00 8.64
CA LEU A 64 -1.69 -6.40 9.44
C LEU A 64 -1.04 -5.22 10.16
N GLU A 65 -1.06 -4.03 9.58
CA GLU A 65 -0.58 -2.82 10.26
C GLU A 65 -1.46 -2.52 11.50
N HIS A 66 -2.78 -2.67 11.40
CA HIS A 66 -3.66 -2.52 12.55
C HIS A 66 -3.37 -3.56 13.65
N VAL A 67 -3.11 -4.80 13.25
CA VAL A 67 -2.73 -5.87 14.20
C VAL A 67 -1.45 -5.50 14.95
N ARG A 68 -0.41 -5.08 14.23
CA ARG A 68 0.89 -4.69 14.83
C ARG A 68 0.78 -3.49 15.75
N ARG A 69 -0.09 -2.54 15.41
CA ARG A 69 -0.34 -1.35 16.22
C ARG A 69 -1.16 -1.65 17.47
N GLY A 70 -1.82 -2.81 17.54
CA GLY A 70 -2.75 -3.15 18.60
C GLY A 70 -4.06 -2.35 18.54
N ASP A 71 -4.43 -1.89 17.36
CA ASP A 71 -5.65 -1.10 17.16
C ASP A 71 -6.90 -1.94 17.44
N ALA A 72 -7.84 -1.35 18.16
CA ALA A 72 -9.11 -1.95 18.50
C ALA A 72 -10.23 -0.93 18.23
N GLY A 73 -11.03 -1.18 17.20
CA GLY A 73 -12.11 -0.28 16.81
C GLY A 73 -11.67 0.87 15.89
N PRO A 74 -12.57 1.85 15.64
CA PRO A 74 -12.31 2.93 14.69
C PRO A 74 -11.12 3.79 15.09
N GLN A 75 -10.29 4.12 14.09
CA GLN A 75 -9.13 4.97 14.29
C GLN A 75 -9.42 6.40 13.87
N LEU A 76 -8.58 7.34 14.32
CA LEU A 76 -8.66 8.74 13.90
C LEU A 76 -8.47 8.87 12.39
N LEU A 77 -9.15 9.85 11.80
CA LEU A 77 -8.94 10.22 10.39
C LEU A 77 -7.46 10.49 10.15
N GLY A 78 -6.91 9.92 9.12
CA GLY A 78 -5.50 10.04 8.79
C GLY A 78 -4.67 8.80 9.12
N VAL A 79 -5.03 8.01 10.14
CA VAL A 79 -4.34 6.75 10.42
C VAL A 79 -4.49 5.79 9.24
N GLY A 80 -5.70 5.62 8.72
CA GLY A 80 -5.96 4.80 7.54
C GLY A 80 -5.17 5.26 6.32
N ARG A 81 -5.10 6.56 6.08
CA ARG A 81 -4.32 7.12 4.97
C ARG A 81 -2.83 6.87 5.14
N MET A 82 -2.32 7.03 6.33
CA MET A 82 -0.91 6.76 6.64
C MET A 82 -0.58 5.29 6.38
N ILE A 83 -1.46 4.39 6.79
CA ILE A 83 -1.29 2.95 6.56
C ILE A 83 -1.36 2.65 5.06
N ASP A 84 -2.34 3.20 4.34
CA ASP A 84 -2.46 3.02 2.89
C ASP A 84 -1.18 3.46 2.16
N GLU A 85 -0.61 4.58 2.54
CA GLU A 85 0.62 5.08 1.94
C GLU A 85 1.82 4.17 2.24
N ARG A 86 1.93 3.68 3.46
CA ARG A 86 2.96 2.74 3.85
C ARG A 86 2.84 1.42 3.08
N VAL A 87 1.61 0.91 2.96
CA VAL A 87 1.31 -0.29 2.18
C VAL A 87 1.66 -0.06 0.71
N SER A 88 1.28 1.09 0.14
CA SER A 88 1.53 1.38 -1.27
C SER A 88 3.01 1.27 -1.63
N ARG A 89 3.90 1.68 -0.74
CA ARG A 89 5.36 1.57 -0.97
C ARG A 89 5.86 0.14 -0.96
N ARG A 90 5.15 -0.78 -0.32
CA ARG A 90 5.47 -2.21 -0.37
C ARG A 90 5.06 -2.85 -1.69
N PHE A 91 4.03 -2.31 -2.34
CA PHE A 91 3.46 -2.89 -3.56
C PHE A 91 3.92 -2.21 -4.84
N ILE A 92 4.38 -0.98 -4.77
CA ILE A 92 4.81 -0.21 -5.95
C ILE A 92 6.20 0.35 -5.72
N ALA A 93 7.16 -0.05 -6.57
CA ALA A 93 8.48 0.57 -6.62
C ALA A 93 8.42 1.82 -7.53
N PRO A 94 9.23 2.86 -7.27
CA PRO A 94 9.24 4.07 -8.10
C PRO A 94 9.45 3.81 -9.59
N CYS A 95 10.31 2.86 -9.95
CA CYS A 95 10.56 2.51 -11.35
C CYS A 95 9.36 1.84 -12.01
N GLN A 96 8.62 1.01 -11.29
CA GLN A 96 7.40 0.38 -11.77
C GLN A 96 6.30 1.42 -12.00
N TYR A 97 6.14 2.35 -11.07
CA TYR A 97 5.19 3.45 -11.21
C TYR A 97 5.53 4.30 -12.44
N ALA A 98 6.78 4.71 -12.58
CA ALA A 98 7.22 5.54 -13.69
C ALA A 98 6.97 4.86 -15.04
N ARG A 99 7.24 3.56 -15.12
CA ARG A 99 6.98 2.77 -16.32
C ARG A 99 5.48 2.71 -16.64
N ALA A 100 4.65 2.42 -15.66
CA ALA A 100 3.20 2.36 -15.86
C ALA A 100 2.65 3.73 -16.29
N GLU A 101 3.05 4.79 -15.63
CA GLU A 101 2.63 6.16 -15.98
C GLU A 101 3.05 6.53 -17.40
N SER A 102 4.24 6.13 -17.84
CA SER A 102 4.71 6.37 -19.22
C SER A 102 3.87 5.64 -20.26
N LEU A 103 3.30 4.49 -19.90
CA LEU A 103 2.48 3.68 -20.80
C LEU A 103 1.04 4.14 -20.88
N VAL A 104 0.45 4.51 -19.75
CA VAL A 104 -1.00 4.75 -19.65
C VAL A 104 -1.38 6.15 -19.16
N GLY A 105 -0.42 6.99 -18.82
CA GLY A 105 -0.66 8.32 -18.25
C GLY A 105 -0.86 8.30 -16.75
N PRO A 106 -1.15 9.48 -16.13
CA PRO A 106 -1.14 9.63 -14.68
C PRO A 106 -2.45 9.23 -13.97
N ALA A 107 -3.47 8.81 -14.70
CA ALA A 107 -4.75 8.44 -14.08
C ALA A 107 -4.59 7.21 -13.18
N PRO A 108 -4.94 7.28 -11.88
CA PRO A 108 -4.72 6.17 -10.95
C PRO A 108 -5.39 4.87 -11.39
N ALA A 109 -6.59 4.93 -11.94
CA ALA A 109 -7.32 3.75 -12.39
C ALA A 109 -6.58 3.00 -13.50
N LEU A 110 -5.98 3.72 -14.45
CA LEU A 110 -5.24 3.11 -15.56
C LEU A 110 -3.91 2.52 -15.09
N ILE A 111 -3.23 3.21 -14.20
CA ILE A 111 -1.99 2.68 -13.59
C ILE A 111 -2.30 1.43 -12.77
N ALA A 112 -3.40 1.43 -12.03
CA ALA A 112 -3.83 0.28 -11.25
C ALA A 112 -4.11 -0.94 -12.13
N GLU A 113 -4.77 -0.76 -13.26
CA GLU A 113 -4.96 -1.83 -14.23
C GLU A 113 -3.62 -2.38 -14.74
N GLU A 114 -2.71 -1.49 -15.10
CA GLU A 114 -1.39 -1.88 -15.61
C GLU A 114 -0.59 -2.68 -14.58
N LEU A 115 -0.71 -2.33 -13.29
CA LEU A 115 0.02 -2.98 -12.21
C LEU A 115 -0.76 -4.14 -11.55
N ASP A 116 -1.99 -4.40 -11.98
CA ASP A 116 -2.89 -5.38 -11.36
C ASP A 116 -3.05 -5.14 -9.85
N LEU A 117 -3.34 -3.90 -9.51
CA LEU A 117 -3.56 -3.45 -8.12
C LEU A 117 -4.88 -2.70 -8.00
N PRO A 118 -5.47 -2.65 -6.81
CA PRO A 118 -6.62 -1.76 -6.59
C PRO A 118 -6.23 -0.29 -6.75
N ALA A 119 -7.13 0.52 -7.24
CA ALA A 119 -6.89 1.95 -7.48
C ALA A 119 -6.45 2.69 -6.20
N TRP A 120 -6.96 2.31 -5.04
CA TRP A 120 -6.61 2.96 -3.78
C TRP A 120 -5.12 2.86 -3.44
N VAL A 121 -4.46 1.77 -3.86
CA VAL A 121 -3.02 1.59 -3.66
C VAL A 121 -2.24 2.61 -4.49
N VAL A 122 -2.65 2.81 -5.73
CA VAL A 122 -2.02 3.80 -6.63
C VAL A 122 -2.26 5.21 -6.12
N GLU A 123 -3.49 5.52 -5.71
CA GLU A 123 -3.83 6.82 -5.13
C GLU A 123 -2.98 7.14 -3.90
N ALA A 124 -2.81 6.17 -3.01
CA ALA A 124 -1.98 6.30 -1.82
C ALA A 124 -0.51 6.53 -2.19
N TRP A 125 -0.02 5.80 -3.18
CA TRP A 125 1.35 5.97 -3.68
C TRP A 125 1.56 7.38 -4.26
N GLN A 126 0.61 7.88 -5.03
CA GLN A 126 0.67 9.23 -5.59
C GLN A 126 0.68 10.31 -4.50
N ARG A 127 -0.13 10.14 -3.44
CA ARG A 127 -0.15 11.08 -2.32
C ARG A 127 1.21 11.17 -1.62
N GLN A 128 1.81 10.03 -1.30
CA GLN A 128 3.10 10.02 -0.62
C GLN A 128 4.24 10.52 -1.52
N ALA A 129 4.17 10.22 -2.83
CA ALA A 129 5.15 10.69 -3.79
C ALA A 129 5.13 12.21 -3.93
N ARG A 130 3.94 12.83 -3.95
CA ARG A 130 3.82 14.29 -3.99
C ARG A 130 4.46 14.97 -2.77
N ARG A 131 4.28 14.39 -1.57
CA ARG A 131 4.93 14.89 -0.36
C ARG A 131 6.45 14.73 -0.41
N GLY A 132 6.94 13.59 -0.91
CA GLY A 132 8.36 13.35 -1.12
C GLY A 132 8.96 14.34 -2.12
N GLY A 133 8.26 14.62 -3.24
CA GLY A 133 8.63 15.61 -4.23
C GLY A 133 8.68 17.04 -3.66
N ALA A 134 7.69 17.40 -2.86
CA ALA A 134 7.66 18.71 -2.18
C ALA A 134 8.84 18.87 -1.21
N ARG A 135 9.19 17.83 -0.46
CA ARG A 135 10.37 17.82 0.41
C ARG A 135 11.67 17.96 -0.38
N ALA A 136 11.79 17.26 -1.50
CA ALA A 136 12.97 17.33 -2.37
C ALA A 136 13.12 18.72 -2.98
N GLN A 137 12.02 19.36 -3.38
CA GLN A 137 12.03 20.73 -3.90
C GLN A 137 12.43 21.75 -2.81
N HIS A 138 12.01 21.51 -1.57
CA HIS A 138 12.37 22.39 -0.44
C HIS A 138 13.86 22.29 -0.09
N VAL A 139 14.45 21.12 -0.21
CA VAL A 139 15.89 20.90 -0.01
C VAL A 139 16.71 21.48 -1.17
N GLY A 140 16.15 21.50 -2.38
CA GLY A 140 16.80 22.08 -3.56
C GLY A 140 16.98 23.60 -3.53
N VAL A 141 16.32 24.30 -2.64
CA VAL A 141 16.43 25.78 -2.49
C VAL A 141 17.71 26.21 -1.76
N LEU A 142 18.46 25.25 -1.20
CA LEU A 142 19.71 25.51 -0.49
C LEU A 142 20.98 25.31 -1.37
N VAL A 143 20.84 25.48 -2.68
CA VAL A 143 22.03 25.51 -3.55
C VAL A 143 22.79 26.81 -3.23
N PRO A 144 24.03 26.71 -2.72
CA PRO A 144 24.81 27.91 -2.48
C PRO A 144 25.05 28.65 -3.79
N GLN A 145 24.72 29.91 -3.80
CA GLN A 145 25.04 30.77 -4.96
C GLN A 145 26.56 30.84 -5.10
N PRO A 146 27.10 30.74 -6.32
CA PRO A 146 28.53 30.91 -6.50
C PRO A 146 28.94 32.33 -6.08
N PRO A 147 30.11 32.49 -5.46
CA PRO A 147 30.60 33.83 -5.12
C PRO A 147 30.75 34.64 -6.37
N HIS A 148 30.34 35.91 -6.32
CA HIS A 148 30.53 36.88 -7.38
C HIS A 148 32.04 37.14 -7.59
#